data_d4b2626f425a4b7aeb93b32aec018814
#
_entry.id   d4b2626f425a4b7aeb93b32aec018814
#
_cell.length_a   1.000
_cell.length_b   1.000
_cell.length_c   1.000
_cell.angle_alpha   90.00
_cell.angle_beta   90.00
_cell.angle_gamma   90.00
#
_symmetry.space_group_name_H-M   'P 1'
#
loop_
_entity.id
_entity.type
_entity.pdbx_description
1 polymer ?
#
loop_
_entity_poly.entity_id
_entity_poly.type
_entity_poly.pdbx_seq_one_letter_code
_entity_poly.pdbx_strand_id
1 'polypeptide(L)'
;MSRAIEVEKITKTYRVKSRRGLFKSSVEFVEAVKGISFTANYGSIVCLLGPNGAGKTTTIKILATLLLPDSGSARVAGYDVVEEASKVRENIGLMLTVEKGFYGKLNGRENLEYFAALYGLPRNIALKRIEHLVKLLELDKLGADRKLYEEFSLGMKARLSLARALLKDAPILLLDEPTLGLDPPSARKIRELVRDMAHRENKSILYTTHNMFEAEIVCDRILLINKGVIVAEGSPEELKDKIPKLKVINLVIKASGDPGKPLERFTFRKEIKQEENSVFNVKMYVPKPEEVLGEIVKALVNSGHEVVNVRVEEPSLEDVFIYYSEGSI
;
A
#
# COMPACT_ATOMS: atom_id res chain seq x y z
N MET A 1 13.40 0.60 21.50
CA MET A 1 12.81 -0.51 20.69
C MET A 1 13.90 -1.06 19.79
N SER A 2 14.01 -2.39 19.65
CA SER A 2 15.00 -3.00 18.78
C SER A 2 14.56 -2.90 17.30
N ARG A 3 15.53 -2.61 16.42
CA ARG A 3 15.28 -2.52 14.97
C ARG A 3 15.12 -3.91 14.37
N ALA A 4 14.09 -4.10 13.58
CA ALA A 4 13.82 -5.34 12.85
C ALA A 4 14.28 -5.24 11.39
N ILE A 5 14.09 -4.06 10.77
CA ILE A 5 14.50 -3.76 9.39
C ILE A 5 15.30 -2.46 9.41
N GLU A 6 16.42 -2.45 8.72
CA GLU A 6 17.27 -1.28 8.50
C GLU A 6 17.61 -1.20 7.01
N VAL A 7 17.35 -0.05 6.41
CA VAL A 7 17.60 0.20 4.98
C VAL A 7 18.39 1.50 4.85
N GLU A 8 19.51 1.45 4.13
CA GLU A 8 20.40 2.59 3.93
C GLU A 8 20.69 2.79 2.45
N LYS A 9 20.13 3.85 1.89
CA LYS A 9 20.35 4.34 0.51
C LYS A 9 20.30 3.27 -0.57
N ILE A 10 19.36 2.30 -0.44
CA ILE A 10 19.21 1.26 -1.47
C ILE A 10 18.74 1.84 -2.80
N THR A 11 19.33 1.35 -3.90
CA THR A 11 18.94 1.70 -5.26
C THR A 11 18.61 0.45 -6.06
N LYS A 12 17.75 0.62 -7.08
CA LYS A 12 17.46 -0.43 -8.07
C LYS A 12 17.01 0.11 -9.39
N THR A 13 17.72 -0.26 -10.44
CA THR A 13 17.42 0.08 -11.83
C THR A 13 17.11 -1.18 -12.62
N TYR A 14 16.02 -1.15 -13.39
CA TYR A 14 15.67 -2.21 -14.33
C TYR A 14 16.03 -1.82 -15.75
N ARG A 15 16.57 -2.79 -16.47
CA ARG A 15 16.78 -2.70 -17.91
C ARG A 15 15.55 -3.24 -18.63
N VAL A 16 14.77 -2.36 -19.25
CA VAL A 16 13.54 -2.71 -19.96
C VAL A 16 13.81 -2.62 -21.48
N LYS A 17 13.53 -3.72 -22.18
CA LYS A 17 13.56 -3.70 -23.65
C LYS A 17 12.19 -3.28 -24.17
N SER A 18 12.09 -2.12 -24.76
CA SER A 18 10.89 -1.62 -25.44
C SER A 18 10.98 -1.95 -26.94
N ARG A 19 9.96 -2.60 -27.50
CA ARG A 19 9.81 -2.78 -28.94
C ARG A 19 9.00 -1.62 -29.49
N ARG A 20 9.65 -0.70 -30.18
CA ARG A 20 8.98 0.34 -30.98
C ARG A 20 8.94 -0.11 -32.44
N GLY A 21 7.83 -0.76 -32.84
CA GLY A 21 7.63 -1.27 -34.22
C GLY A 21 8.33 -2.60 -34.50
N LEU A 22 8.20 -3.09 -35.75
CA LEU A 22 8.67 -4.41 -36.20
C LEU A 22 10.21 -4.57 -36.20
N PHE A 23 11.00 -3.48 -36.20
CA PHE A 23 12.44 -3.53 -36.41
C PHE A 23 13.30 -2.69 -35.46
N LYS A 24 12.74 -1.99 -34.44
CA LYS A 24 13.55 -1.22 -33.50
C LYS A 24 13.26 -1.62 -32.06
N SER A 25 14.26 -2.23 -31.41
CA SER A 25 14.26 -2.41 -29.96
C SER A 25 15.08 -1.27 -29.32
N SER A 26 14.50 -0.50 -28.42
CA SER A 26 15.23 0.40 -27.54
C SER A 26 15.40 -0.24 -26.17
N VAL A 27 16.53 0.03 -25.53
CA VAL A 27 16.77 -0.31 -24.14
C VAL A 27 16.54 0.94 -23.31
N GLU A 28 15.64 0.85 -22.35
CA GLU A 28 15.34 1.91 -21.41
C GLU A 28 15.75 1.47 -20.02
N PHE A 29 16.34 2.36 -19.23
CA PHE A 29 16.69 2.12 -17.84
C PHE A 29 15.65 2.82 -16.94
N VAL A 30 14.97 2.02 -16.11
CA VAL A 30 13.95 2.52 -15.19
C VAL A 30 14.48 2.38 -13.76
N GLU A 31 14.79 3.50 -13.14
CA GLU A 31 15.18 3.57 -11.73
C GLU A 31 13.93 3.38 -10.86
N ALA A 32 13.74 2.16 -10.36
CA ALA A 32 12.58 1.79 -9.55
C ALA A 32 12.74 2.21 -8.07
N VAL A 33 13.98 2.26 -7.57
CA VAL A 33 14.33 2.71 -6.21
C VAL A 33 15.56 3.59 -6.29
N LYS A 34 15.51 4.78 -5.66
CA LYS A 34 16.48 5.86 -5.84
C LYS A 34 17.10 6.32 -4.50
N GLY A 35 17.76 5.41 -3.81
CA GLY A 35 18.47 5.73 -2.58
C GLY A 35 17.57 5.91 -1.36
N ILE A 36 16.56 5.05 -1.19
CA ILE A 36 15.66 5.11 -0.04
C ILE A 36 16.38 4.61 1.24
N SER A 37 16.03 5.25 2.36
CA SER A 37 16.53 4.87 3.70
C SER A 37 15.37 4.92 4.68
N PHE A 38 15.22 3.87 5.50
CA PHE A 38 14.23 3.82 6.57
C PHE A 38 14.55 2.68 7.55
N THR A 39 13.86 2.68 8.68
CA THR A 39 13.93 1.59 9.65
C THR A 39 12.54 1.09 10.00
N ALA A 40 12.40 -0.14 10.49
CA ALA A 40 11.19 -0.63 11.14
C ALA A 40 11.54 -1.35 12.44
N ASN A 41 10.76 -1.13 13.48
CA ASN A 41 10.95 -1.73 14.78
C ASN A 41 10.06 -2.98 14.96
N TYR A 42 10.45 -3.86 15.89
CA TYR A 42 9.51 -4.87 16.36
C TYR A 42 8.31 -4.22 17.06
N GLY A 43 7.15 -4.87 16.98
CA GLY A 43 5.91 -4.37 17.54
C GLY A 43 5.27 -3.22 16.77
N SER A 44 5.66 -2.99 15.50
CA SER A 44 5.13 -1.90 14.69
C SER A 44 4.83 -2.30 13.25
N ILE A 45 3.92 -1.54 12.63
CA ILE A 45 3.56 -1.63 11.23
C ILE A 45 4.09 -0.39 10.50
N VAL A 46 5.07 -0.60 9.62
CA VAL A 46 5.59 0.44 8.73
C VAL A 46 5.01 0.23 7.34
N CYS A 47 4.40 1.27 6.79
CA CYS A 47 3.80 1.21 5.46
C CYS A 47 4.64 1.89 4.40
N LEU A 48 4.83 1.23 3.25
CA LEU A 48 5.21 1.88 2.01
C LEU A 48 3.93 2.24 1.25
N LEU A 49 3.53 3.51 1.26
CA LEU A 49 2.32 4.02 0.62
C LEU A 49 2.65 4.79 -0.65
N GLY A 50 2.02 4.46 -1.76
CA GLY A 50 2.22 5.18 -3.02
C GLY A 50 1.60 4.48 -4.21
N PRO A 51 1.59 5.13 -5.40
CA PRO A 51 0.98 4.58 -6.61
C PRO A 51 1.68 3.33 -7.12
N ASN A 52 1.06 2.68 -8.10
CA ASN A 52 1.68 1.57 -8.81
C ASN A 52 2.95 2.05 -9.54
N GLY A 53 4.01 1.24 -9.46
CA GLY A 53 5.32 1.61 -10.02
C GLY A 53 6.17 2.55 -9.14
N ALA A 54 5.71 2.95 -7.96
CA ALA A 54 6.49 3.82 -7.06
C ALA A 54 7.74 3.17 -6.43
N GLY A 55 7.92 1.84 -6.54
CA GLY A 55 9.07 1.12 -6.00
C GLY A 55 8.75 0.20 -4.82
N LYS A 56 7.50 0.14 -4.34
CA LYS A 56 7.05 -0.65 -3.17
C LYS A 56 7.45 -2.13 -3.25
N THR A 57 6.96 -2.83 -4.29
CA THR A 57 7.25 -4.25 -4.52
C THR A 57 8.74 -4.52 -4.75
N THR A 58 9.46 -3.59 -5.38
CA THR A 58 10.91 -3.69 -5.58
C THR A 58 11.63 -3.68 -4.24
N THR A 59 11.26 -2.78 -3.34
CA THR A 59 11.79 -2.71 -1.98
C THR A 59 11.51 -3.99 -1.19
N ILE A 60 10.26 -4.48 -1.21
CA ILE A 60 9.90 -5.78 -0.60
C ILE A 60 10.78 -6.92 -1.14
N LYS A 61 10.99 -7.00 -2.46
CA LYS A 61 11.82 -8.06 -3.08
C LYS A 61 13.28 -7.99 -2.65
N ILE A 62 13.85 -6.80 -2.47
CA ILE A 62 15.21 -6.63 -1.98
C ILE A 62 15.30 -7.15 -0.54
N LEU A 63 14.40 -6.71 0.34
CA LEU A 63 14.36 -7.13 1.74
C LEU A 63 14.08 -8.63 1.90
N ALA A 64 13.31 -9.21 0.99
CA ALA A 64 13.05 -10.65 0.94
C ALA A 64 14.18 -11.46 0.28
N THR A 65 15.30 -10.84 -0.08
CA THR A 65 16.44 -11.48 -0.76
C THR A 65 16.14 -12.08 -2.13
N LEU A 66 15.04 -11.65 -2.76
CA LEU A 66 14.64 -12.07 -4.10
C LEU A 66 15.24 -11.21 -5.22
N LEU A 67 15.82 -10.08 -4.85
CA LEU A 67 16.40 -9.11 -5.76
C LEU A 67 17.59 -8.44 -5.09
N LEU A 68 18.73 -8.40 -5.77
CA LEU A 68 19.91 -7.68 -5.28
C LEU A 68 19.72 -6.17 -5.51
N PRO A 69 20.04 -5.31 -4.52
CA PRO A 69 20.15 -3.88 -4.75
C PRO A 69 21.33 -3.58 -5.66
N ASP A 70 21.31 -2.45 -6.37
CA ASP A 70 22.43 -2.00 -7.20
C ASP A 70 23.45 -1.23 -6.35
N SER A 71 22.98 -0.55 -5.28
CA SER A 71 23.82 0.08 -4.26
C SER A 71 23.07 0.25 -2.95
N GLY A 72 23.76 0.68 -1.88
CA GLY A 72 23.24 0.77 -0.53
C GLY A 72 23.27 -0.56 0.19
N SER A 73 22.71 -0.60 1.39
CA SER A 73 22.66 -1.81 2.24
C SER A 73 21.29 -1.97 2.88
N ALA A 74 20.92 -3.20 3.23
CA ALA A 74 19.75 -3.47 4.03
C ALA A 74 19.99 -4.65 4.97
N ARG A 75 19.42 -4.55 6.19
CA ARG A 75 19.46 -5.62 7.19
C ARG A 75 18.04 -5.96 7.63
N VAL A 76 17.81 -7.24 7.81
CA VAL A 76 16.51 -7.79 8.31
C VAL A 76 16.84 -8.77 9.44
N ALA A 77 16.25 -8.57 10.62
CA ALA A 77 16.59 -9.28 11.84
C ALA A 77 18.10 -9.20 12.20
N GLY A 78 18.77 -8.09 11.82
CA GLY A 78 20.20 -7.88 12.00
C GLY A 78 21.08 -8.53 10.92
N TYR A 79 20.53 -9.33 10.02
CA TYR A 79 21.27 -10.03 8.95
C TYR A 79 21.27 -9.23 7.65
N ASP A 80 22.40 -9.18 6.96
CA ASP A 80 22.52 -8.53 5.66
C ASP A 80 21.76 -9.28 4.57
N VAL A 81 20.97 -8.55 3.76
CA VAL A 81 20.10 -9.15 2.75
C VAL A 81 20.85 -9.77 1.56
N VAL A 82 22.12 -9.43 1.36
CA VAL A 82 22.98 -9.96 0.28
C VAL A 82 23.85 -11.08 0.82
N GLU A 83 24.63 -10.81 1.88
CA GLU A 83 25.63 -11.72 2.39
C GLU A 83 25.04 -12.84 3.25
N GLU A 84 23.96 -12.57 3.97
CA GLU A 84 23.35 -13.51 4.92
C GLU A 84 21.90 -13.87 4.52
N ALA A 85 21.63 -13.92 3.21
CA ALA A 85 20.29 -14.11 2.64
C ALA A 85 19.53 -15.34 3.20
N SER A 86 20.21 -16.43 3.57
CA SER A 86 19.58 -17.61 4.17
C SER A 86 18.99 -17.29 5.54
N LYS A 87 19.75 -16.58 6.37
CA LYS A 87 19.32 -16.18 7.71
C LYS A 87 18.16 -15.17 7.64
N VAL A 88 18.21 -14.25 6.67
CA VAL A 88 17.08 -13.34 6.41
C VAL A 88 15.82 -14.15 6.10
N ARG A 89 15.90 -15.10 5.15
CA ARG A 89 14.75 -15.94 4.77
C ARG A 89 14.18 -16.78 5.91
N GLU A 90 15.00 -17.18 6.88
CA GLU A 90 14.54 -17.88 8.09
C GLU A 90 13.68 -16.98 8.98
N ASN A 91 13.96 -15.68 9.01
CA ASN A 91 13.34 -14.70 9.91
C ASN A 91 12.17 -13.92 9.28
N ILE A 92 11.82 -14.18 8.02
CA ILE A 92 10.73 -13.48 7.34
C ILE A 92 9.58 -14.39 6.93
N GLY A 93 8.36 -13.86 7.05
CA GLY A 93 7.18 -14.31 6.31
C GLY A 93 6.92 -13.36 5.14
N LEU A 94 6.78 -13.90 3.94
CA LEU A 94 6.65 -13.11 2.73
C LEU A 94 5.32 -13.38 2.03
N MET A 95 4.56 -12.31 1.78
CA MET A 95 3.43 -12.29 0.88
C MET A 95 3.74 -11.31 -0.26
N LEU A 96 3.86 -11.83 -1.48
CA LEU A 96 3.89 -11.03 -2.70
C LEU A 96 2.51 -11.08 -3.37
N THR A 97 2.28 -10.15 -4.29
CA THR A 97 1.04 -10.05 -5.06
C THR A 97 0.57 -11.40 -5.59
N VAL A 98 -0.69 -11.66 -5.47
CA VAL A 98 -1.46 -12.90 -5.30
C VAL A 98 -1.28 -14.03 -6.33
N GLU A 99 -0.66 -13.82 -7.48
CA GLU A 99 -0.88 -14.72 -8.62
C GLU A 99 0.22 -15.76 -8.92
N LYS A 100 1.36 -15.72 -8.24
CA LYS A 100 2.49 -16.60 -8.61
C LYS A 100 3.02 -17.39 -7.42
N GLY A 101 3.35 -18.65 -7.70
CA GLY A 101 4.10 -19.51 -6.78
C GLY A 101 3.28 -20.59 -6.08
N PHE A 102 2.04 -20.81 -6.47
CA PHE A 102 1.21 -21.92 -6.03
C PHE A 102 0.99 -22.92 -7.15
N TYR A 103 0.76 -24.18 -6.79
CA TYR A 103 0.48 -25.25 -7.73
C TYR A 103 -1.01 -25.28 -8.07
N GLY A 104 -1.35 -25.01 -9.32
CA GLY A 104 -2.74 -24.91 -9.79
C GLY A 104 -3.56 -26.19 -9.57
N LYS A 105 -2.92 -27.35 -9.67
CA LYS A 105 -3.55 -28.67 -9.53
C LYS A 105 -3.58 -29.22 -8.10
N LEU A 106 -3.13 -28.46 -7.13
CA LEU A 106 -3.27 -28.76 -5.71
C LEU A 106 -4.36 -27.89 -5.10
N ASN A 107 -5.07 -28.39 -4.09
CA ASN A 107 -5.98 -27.59 -3.29
C ASN A 107 -5.21 -26.67 -2.31
N GLY A 108 -5.92 -25.86 -1.54
CA GLY A 108 -5.29 -24.90 -0.64
C GLY A 108 -4.47 -25.56 0.48
N ARG A 109 -4.97 -26.64 1.07
CA ARG A 109 -4.29 -27.38 2.13
C ARG A 109 -3.03 -28.05 1.60
N GLU A 110 -3.12 -28.75 0.47
CA GLU A 110 -1.99 -29.41 -0.19
C GLU A 110 -0.88 -28.43 -0.57
N ASN A 111 -1.25 -27.25 -1.06
CA ASN A 111 -0.29 -26.17 -1.31
C ASN A 111 0.43 -25.76 -0.02
N LEU A 112 -0.28 -25.57 1.09
CA LEU A 112 0.34 -25.20 2.38
C LEU A 112 1.23 -26.33 2.91
N GLU A 113 0.85 -27.61 2.77
CA GLU A 113 1.67 -28.77 3.15
C GLU A 113 2.97 -28.82 2.34
N TYR A 114 2.86 -28.56 1.02
CA TYR A 114 4.03 -28.47 0.14
C TYR A 114 5.01 -27.37 0.60
N PHE A 115 4.51 -26.16 0.87
CA PHE A 115 5.37 -25.05 1.34
C PHE A 115 5.92 -25.31 2.74
N ALA A 116 5.13 -25.91 3.64
CA ALA A 116 5.62 -26.28 4.98
C ALA A 116 6.81 -27.25 4.89
N ALA A 117 6.74 -28.24 3.99
CA ALA A 117 7.84 -29.17 3.72
C ALA A 117 9.07 -28.46 3.13
N LEU A 118 8.88 -27.55 2.17
CA LEU A 118 9.96 -26.73 1.61
C LEU A 118 10.65 -25.84 2.65
N TYR A 119 9.89 -25.36 3.64
CA TYR A 119 10.44 -24.57 4.76
C TYR A 119 11.07 -25.44 5.86
N GLY A 120 11.08 -26.76 5.70
CA GLY A 120 11.69 -27.67 6.64
C GLY A 120 10.87 -27.84 7.95
N LEU A 121 9.58 -27.54 7.94
CA LEU A 121 8.73 -27.72 9.12
C LEU A 121 8.47 -29.20 9.38
N PRO A 122 8.70 -29.70 10.62
CA PRO A 122 8.31 -31.06 10.98
C PRO A 122 6.82 -31.29 10.73
N ARG A 123 6.48 -32.47 10.15
CA ARG A 123 5.11 -32.76 9.69
C ARG A 123 4.03 -32.53 10.76
N ASN A 124 4.29 -32.96 11.98
CA ASN A 124 3.35 -32.80 13.10
C ASN A 124 3.11 -31.32 13.47
N ILE A 125 4.13 -30.47 13.36
CA ILE A 125 4.03 -29.01 13.57
C ILE A 125 3.31 -28.37 12.39
N ALA A 126 3.71 -28.74 11.15
CA ALA A 126 3.12 -28.23 9.93
C ALA A 126 1.61 -28.44 9.87
N LEU A 127 1.13 -29.67 10.13
CA LEU A 127 -0.31 -29.99 10.09
C LEU A 127 -1.13 -29.17 11.11
N LYS A 128 -0.63 -29.03 12.34
CA LYS A 128 -1.29 -28.20 13.37
C LYS A 128 -1.32 -26.72 12.95
N ARG A 129 -0.22 -26.22 12.41
CA ARG A 129 -0.12 -24.83 11.96
C ARG A 129 -1.04 -24.55 10.77
N ILE A 130 -1.08 -25.46 9.79
CA ILE A 130 -1.97 -25.37 8.62
C ILE A 130 -3.43 -25.36 9.08
N GLU A 131 -3.83 -26.28 9.95
CA GLU A 131 -5.20 -26.32 10.48
C GLU A 131 -5.60 -25.02 11.16
N HIS A 132 -4.70 -24.45 11.97
CA HIS A 132 -4.92 -23.16 12.60
C HIS A 132 -5.09 -22.04 11.56
N LEU A 133 -4.18 -21.93 10.57
CA LEU A 133 -4.18 -20.88 9.55
C LEU A 133 -5.39 -20.97 8.61
N VAL A 134 -5.80 -22.20 8.26
CA VAL A 134 -7.00 -22.44 7.43
C VAL A 134 -8.25 -21.90 8.13
N LYS A 135 -8.38 -22.10 9.44
CA LYS A 135 -9.49 -21.56 10.25
C LYS A 135 -9.38 -20.06 10.43
N LEU A 136 -8.20 -19.56 10.82
CA LEU A 136 -7.93 -18.14 11.06
C LEU A 136 -8.27 -17.27 9.84
N LEU A 137 -7.94 -17.78 8.65
CA LEU A 137 -8.16 -17.08 7.38
C LEU A 137 -9.46 -17.52 6.67
N GLU A 138 -10.30 -18.30 7.35
CA GLU A 138 -11.60 -18.77 6.86
C GLU A 138 -11.51 -19.49 5.49
N LEU A 139 -10.38 -20.13 5.21
CA LEU A 139 -10.16 -20.85 3.96
C LEU A 139 -11.03 -22.12 3.88
N ASP A 140 -11.34 -22.75 5.02
CA ASP A 140 -12.28 -23.86 5.15
C ASP A 140 -13.70 -23.47 4.70
N LYS A 141 -14.19 -22.32 5.15
CA LYS A 141 -15.51 -21.79 4.78
C LYS A 141 -15.62 -21.50 3.28
N LEU A 142 -14.51 -21.17 2.62
CA LEU A 142 -14.43 -20.91 1.21
C LEU A 142 -14.23 -22.19 0.35
N GLY A 143 -14.10 -23.34 1.01
CA GLY A 143 -13.89 -24.64 0.35
C GLY A 143 -12.48 -24.80 -0.23
N ALA A 144 -11.47 -24.13 0.35
CA ALA A 144 -10.10 -24.17 -0.13
C ALA A 144 -9.42 -25.55 0.02
N ASP A 145 -9.99 -26.45 0.83
CA ASP A 145 -9.60 -27.84 0.97
C ASP A 145 -10.14 -28.79 -0.11
N ARG A 146 -11.13 -28.31 -0.90
CA ARG A 146 -11.82 -29.10 -1.94
C ARG A 146 -11.52 -28.60 -3.35
N LYS A 147 -11.43 -27.26 -3.50
CA LYS A 147 -11.18 -26.61 -4.80
C LYS A 147 -9.70 -26.68 -5.14
N LEU A 148 -9.37 -26.82 -6.44
CA LEU A 148 -8.02 -26.63 -6.93
C LEU A 148 -7.64 -25.16 -6.91
N TYR A 149 -6.37 -24.83 -6.71
CA TYR A 149 -5.92 -23.43 -6.64
C TYR A 149 -6.26 -22.62 -7.90
N GLU A 150 -6.28 -23.25 -9.08
CA GLU A 150 -6.67 -22.58 -10.33
C GLU A 150 -8.12 -22.09 -10.32
N GLU A 151 -8.99 -22.68 -9.50
CA GLU A 151 -10.40 -22.32 -9.32
C GLU A 151 -10.62 -21.24 -8.23
N PHE A 152 -9.55 -20.82 -7.55
CA PHE A 152 -9.64 -19.85 -6.47
C PHE A 152 -9.99 -18.45 -7.00
N SER A 153 -10.93 -17.79 -6.33
CA SER A 153 -11.13 -16.35 -6.48
C SER A 153 -9.88 -15.57 -6.04
N LEU A 154 -9.75 -14.33 -6.48
CA LEU A 154 -8.64 -13.47 -6.09
C LEU A 154 -8.53 -13.35 -4.54
N GLY A 155 -9.68 -13.21 -3.86
CA GLY A 155 -9.72 -13.17 -2.39
C GLY A 155 -9.26 -14.48 -1.72
N MET A 156 -9.61 -15.66 -2.28
CA MET A 156 -9.10 -16.94 -1.79
C MET A 156 -7.58 -17.05 -1.98
N LYS A 157 -7.08 -16.61 -3.13
CA LYS A 157 -5.64 -16.58 -3.43
C LYS A 157 -4.89 -15.66 -2.46
N ALA A 158 -5.43 -14.47 -2.15
CA ALA A 158 -4.87 -13.55 -1.18
C ALA A 158 -4.76 -14.17 0.22
N ARG A 159 -5.84 -14.79 0.70
CA ARG A 159 -5.86 -15.48 2.01
C ARG A 159 -4.87 -16.65 2.06
N LEU A 160 -4.78 -17.45 1.00
CA LEU A 160 -3.81 -18.54 0.92
C LEU A 160 -2.36 -18.02 0.90
N SER A 161 -2.10 -16.92 0.20
CA SER A 161 -0.79 -16.28 0.16
C SER A 161 -0.38 -15.76 1.55
N LEU A 162 -1.31 -15.16 2.29
CA LEU A 162 -1.08 -14.77 3.68
C LEU A 162 -0.86 -16.00 4.57
N ALA A 163 -1.64 -17.08 4.40
CA ALA A 163 -1.42 -18.33 5.14
C ALA A 163 0.01 -18.85 4.94
N ARG A 164 0.50 -18.86 3.70
CA ARG A 164 1.88 -19.25 3.38
C ARG A 164 2.91 -18.35 4.09
N ALA A 165 2.70 -17.04 4.11
CA ALA A 165 3.60 -16.11 4.80
C ALA A 165 3.66 -16.38 6.31
N LEU A 166 2.57 -16.87 6.89
CA LEU A 166 2.45 -17.16 8.33
C LEU A 166 2.89 -18.57 8.73
N LEU A 167 3.21 -19.47 7.78
CA LEU A 167 3.56 -20.87 8.08
C LEU A 167 4.71 -21.01 9.07
N LYS A 168 5.78 -20.23 8.90
CA LYS A 168 7.00 -20.31 9.74
C LYS A 168 6.89 -19.58 11.07
N ASP A 169 5.83 -18.84 11.29
CA ASP A 169 5.69 -17.95 12.45
C ASP A 169 6.85 -16.96 12.63
N ALA A 170 7.34 -16.45 11.53
CA ALA A 170 8.48 -15.55 11.49
C ALA A 170 8.21 -14.24 12.26
N PRO A 171 9.24 -13.64 12.90
CA PRO A 171 9.10 -12.39 13.66
C PRO A 171 8.92 -11.16 12.77
N ILE A 172 9.23 -11.24 11.48
CA ILE A 172 9.11 -10.14 10.52
C ILE A 172 8.22 -10.57 9.35
N LEU A 173 7.22 -9.76 9.02
CA LEU A 173 6.33 -9.98 7.89
C LEU A 173 6.52 -8.91 6.83
N LEU A 174 6.73 -9.34 5.59
CA LEU A 174 6.79 -8.49 4.41
C LEU A 174 5.54 -8.75 3.58
N LEU A 175 4.58 -7.81 3.61
CA LEU A 175 3.25 -7.97 3.03
C LEU A 175 3.03 -6.98 1.88
N ASP A 176 2.98 -7.48 0.65
CA ASP A 176 2.77 -6.67 -0.55
C ASP A 176 1.28 -6.69 -0.95
N GLU A 177 0.57 -5.59 -0.71
CA GLU A 177 -0.86 -5.39 -1.03
C GLU A 177 -1.77 -6.53 -0.46
N PRO A 178 -1.74 -6.84 0.86
CA PRO A 178 -2.33 -8.08 1.39
C PRO A 178 -3.87 -8.10 1.37
N THR A 179 -4.52 -6.99 1.15
CA THR A 179 -6.00 -6.89 1.05
C THR A 179 -6.49 -6.74 -0.39
N LEU A 180 -5.58 -6.72 -1.37
CA LEU A 180 -5.95 -6.57 -2.77
C LEU A 180 -6.91 -7.69 -3.22
N GLY A 181 -8.05 -7.29 -3.79
CA GLY A 181 -9.07 -8.23 -4.28
C GLY A 181 -9.96 -8.86 -3.22
N LEU A 182 -9.87 -8.39 -1.97
CA LEU A 182 -10.81 -8.76 -0.91
C LEU A 182 -12.01 -7.83 -0.91
N ASP A 183 -13.16 -8.38 -0.55
CA ASP A 183 -14.35 -7.60 -0.19
C ASP A 183 -14.11 -6.80 1.10
N PRO A 184 -14.84 -5.69 1.33
CA PRO A 184 -14.60 -4.82 2.49
C PRO A 184 -14.62 -5.52 3.86
N PRO A 185 -15.57 -6.44 4.17
CA PRO A 185 -15.55 -7.20 5.41
C PRO A 185 -14.31 -8.10 5.58
N SER A 186 -13.89 -8.76 4.49
CA SER A 186 -12.69 -9.60 4.48
C SER A 186 -11.42 -8.80 4.66
N ALA A 187 -11.30 -7.67 3.95
CA ALA A 187 -10.17 -6.76 4.09
C ALA A 187 -10.04 -6.22 5.53
N ARG A 188 -11.18 -5.89 6.17
CA ARG A 188 -11.21 -5.47 7.56
C ARG A 188 -10.61 -6.52 8.50
N LYS A 189 -11.03 -7.80 8.37
CA LYS A 189 -10.51 -8.90 9.19
C LYS A 189 -8.99 -9.08 9.03
N ILE A 190 -8.49 -8.99 7.80
CA ILE A 190 -7.04 -9.09 7.54
C ILE A 190 -6.29 -7.92 8.20
N ARG A 191 -6.82 -6.70 8.11
CA ARG A 191 -6.22 -5.54 8.78
C ARG A 191 -6.18 -5.70 10.30
N GLU A 192 -7.27 -6.15 10.92
CA GLU A 192 -7.34 -6.43 12.36
C GLU A 192 -6.31 -7.52 12.75
N LEU A 193 -6.21 -8.60 11.98
CA LEU A 193 -5.23 -9.66 12.18
C LEU A 193 -3.78 -9.15 12.11
N VAL A 194 -3.46 -8.34 11.10
CA VAL A 194 -2.13 -7.74 10.92
C VAL A 194 -1.78 -6.84 12.13
N ARG A 195 -2.73 -6.04 12.61
CA ARG A 195 -2.53 -5.19 13.80
C ARG A 195 -2.30 -6.02 15.06
N ASP A 196 -3.06 -7.09 15.26
CA ASP A 196 -2.88 -7.99 16.40
C ASP A 196 -1.50 -8.66 16.38
N MET A 197 -1.04 -9.11 15.23
CA MET A 197 0.30 -9.69 15.06
C MET A 197 1.41 -8.69 15.39
N ALA A 198 1.26 -7.43 14.99
CA ALA A 198 2.24 -6.41 15.32
C ALA A 198 2.23 -6.08 16.81
N HIS A 199 1.08 -5.67 17.34
CA HIS A 199 0.99 -5.04 18.65
C HIS A 199 0.89 -6.04 19.82
N ARG A 200 0.30 -7.22 19.60
CA ARG A 200 0.16 -8.25 20.65
C ARG A 200 1.24 -9.33 20.58
N GLU A 201 1.64 -9.71 19.35
CA GLU A 201 2.67 -10.74 19.15
C GLU A 201 4.07 -10.15 18.94
N ASN A 202 4.21 -8.81 18.99
CA ASN A 202 5.47 -8.07 18.84
C ASN A 202 6.19 -8.35 17.50
N LYS A 203 5.44 -8.65 16.43
CA LYS A 203 6.03 -8.81 15.09
C LYS A 203 6.32 -7.45 14.45
N SER A 204 7.36 -7.38 13.62
CA SER A 204 7.59 -6.24 12.75
C SER A 204 6.92 -6.47 11.40
N ILE A 205 6.13 -5.53 10.94
CA ILE A 205 5.40 -5.68 9.66
C ILE A 205 5.74 -4.53 8.72
N LEU A 206 6.30 -4.88 7.57
CA LEU A 206 6.40 -3.97 6.43
C LEU A 206 5.23 -4.25 5.51
N TYR A 207 4.36 -3.26 5.38
CA TYR A 207 3.10 -3.34 4.66
C TYR A 207 3.15 -2.44 3.43
N THR A 208 2.77 -2.91 2.26
CA THR A 208 2.62 -2.02 1.11
C THR A 208 1.16 -1.87 0.73
N THR A 209 0.79 -0.68 0.35
CA THR A 209 -0.53 -0.41 -0.21
C THR A 209 -0.50 0.84 -1.10
N HIS A 210 -1.45 0.95 -2.00
CA HIS A 210 -1.76 2.20 -2.72
C HIS A 210 -3.05 2.85 -2.20
N ASN A 211 -3.72 2.22 -1.23
CA ASN A 211 -4.96 2.70 -0.63
C ASN A 211 -4.67 3.55 0.62
N MET A 212 -4.92 4.87 0.51
CA MET A 212 -4.66 5.83 1.58
C MET A 212 -5.48 5.55 2.84
N PHE A 213 -6.76 5.20 2.67
CA PHE A 213 -7.65 4.84 3.78
C PHE A 213 -7.14 3.62 4.55
N GLU A 214 -6.61 2.64 3.84
CA GLU A 214 -6.04 1.45 4.46
C GLU A 214 -4.79 1.79 5.28
N ALA A 215 -3.88 2.59 4.71
CA ALA A 215 -2.68 3.04 5.40
C ALA A 215 -3.01 3.81 6.68
N GLU A 216 -4.04 4.66 6.66
CA GLU A 216 -4.49 5.42 7.81
C GLU A 216 -4.99 4.54 8.97
N ILE A 217 -5.65 3.43 8.66
CA ILE A 217 -6.22 2.53 9.69
C ILE A 217 -5.20 1.54 10.24
N VAL A 218 -4.27 1.07 9.39
CA VAL A 218 -3.40 -0.07 9.73
C VAL A 218 -2.05 0.36 10.25
N CYS A 219 -1.49 1.44 9.70
CA CYS A 219 -0.07 1.74 9.83
C CYS A 219 0.24 2.65 11.01
N ASP A 220 1.25 2.30 11.79
CA ASP A 220 1.77 3.16 12.85
C ASP A 220 2.66 4.27 12.26
N ARG A 221 3.35 3.96 11.16
CA ARG A 221 4.22 4.90 10.44
C ARG A 221 4.13 4.65 8.94
N ILE A 222 4.02 5.72 8.20
CA ILE A 222 3.87 5.71 6.73
C ILE A 222 5.12 6.33 6.11
N LEU A 223 5.64 5.64 5.11
CA LEU A 223 6.66 6.11 4.18
C LEU A 223 5.95 6.36 2.85
N LEU A 224 5.69 7.62 2.54
CA LEU A 224 5.12 8.03 1.26
C LEU A 224 6.19 7.90 0.18
N ILE A 225 5.98 6.95 -0.74
CA ILE A 225 6.94 6.70 -1.83
C ILE A 225 6.34 7.12 -3.17
N ASN A 226 7.11 7.93 -3.92
CA ASN A 226 6.75 8.35 -5.28
C ASN A 226 7.98 8.28 -6.19
N LYS A 227 7.85 7.66 -7.37
CA LYS A 227 8.92 7.54 -8.39
C LYS A 227 10.26 7.08 -7.83
N GLY A 228 10.22 6.16 -6.86
CA GLY A 228 11.42 5.54 -6.27
C GLY A 228 12.06 6.29 -5.11
N VAL A 229 11.48 7.39 -4.64
CA VAL A 229 11.97 8.16 -3.48
C VAL A 229 10.92 8.25 -2.38
N ILE A 230 11.35 8.27 -1.11
CA ILE A 230 10.47 8.58 0.01
C ILE A 230 10.33 10.10 0.06
N VAL A 231 9.10 10.59 -0.19
CA VAL A 231 8.80 12.03 -0.26
C VAL A 231 8.34 12.61 1.07
N ALA A 232 7.74 11.77 1.93
CA ALA A 232 7.36 12.14 3.29
C ALA A 232 7.31 10.91 4.20
N GLU A 233 7.44 11.13 5.49
CA GLU A 233 7.45 10.09 6.52
C GLU A 233 6.85 10.62 7.82
N GLY A 234 6.05 9.79 8.49
CA GLY A 234 5.44 10.10 9.79
C GLY A 234 4.29 9.16 10.13
N SER A 235 3.66 9.36 11.31
CA SER A 235 2.36 8.75 11.59
C SER A 235 1.30 9.34 10.66
N PRO A 236 0.12 8.70 10.52
CA PRO A 236 -0.98 9.29 9.75
C PRO A 236 -1.31 10.73 10.16
N GLU A 237 -1.34 11.01 11.47
CA GLU A 237 -1.61 12.32 12.04
C GLU A 237 -0.47 13.31 11.73
N GLU A 238 0.79 12.93 11.98
CA GLU A 238 1.95 13.76 11.68
C GLU A 238 2.04 14.15 10.20
N LEU A 239 1.66 13.24 9.30
CA LEU A 239 1.65 13.52 7.87
C LEU A 239 0.58 14.54 7.49
N LYS A 240 -0.61 14.45 8.08
CA LYS A 240 -1.70 15.44 7.88
C LYS A 240 -1.30 16.81 8.42
N ASP A 241 -0.63 16.87 9.58
CA ASP A 241 -0.18 18.12 10.19
C ASP A 241 0.97 18.79 9.44
N LYS A 242 1.73 18.04 8.63
CA LYS A 242 2.82 18.58 7.80
C LYS A 242 2.34 19.38 6.58
N ILE A 243 1.09 19.21 6.15
CA ILE A 243 0.51 20.14 5.19
C ILE A 243 0.31 21.48 5.89
N PRO A 244 0.73 22.62 5.31
CA PRO A 244 0.43 23.92 5.86
C PRO A 244 -1.07 23.98 6.15
N LYS A 245 -1.49 24.52 7.31
CA LYS A 245 -2.86 24.53 7.87
C LYS A 245 -3.97 24.79 6.83
N LEU A 246 -4.01 23.97 5.78
CA LEU A 246 -5.01 24.01 4.72
C LEU A 246 -6.17 23.15 5.17
N LYS A 247 -7.38 23.65 4.98
CA LYS A 247 -8.60 22.86 5.04
C LYS A 247 -9.11 22.63 3.63
N VAL A 248 -9.88 21.58 3.45
CA VAL A 248 -10.44 21.23 2.15
C VAL A 248 -11.91 21.64 2.13
N ILE A 249 -12.27 22.59 1.27
CA ILE A 249 -13.66 22.89 0.96
C ILE A 249 -14.09 21.94 -0.16
N ASN A 250 -15.01 21.05 0.16
CA ASN A 250 -15.66 20.16 -0.81
C ASN A 250 -17.03 20.73 -1.18
N LEU A 251 -17.24 21.01 -2.47
CA LEU A 251 -18.49 21.54 -3.01
C LEU A 251 -19.08 20.55 -4.00
N VAL A 252 -20.35 20.20 -3.84
CA VAL A 252 -21.13 19.51 -4.87
C VAL A 252 -21.98 20.57 -5.58
N ILE A 253 -21.77 20.69 -6.87
CA ILE A 253 -22.34 21.77 -7.69
C ILE A 253 -23.13 21.15 -8.83
N LYS A 254 -24.36 21.61 -9.03
CA LYS A 254 -25.09 21.33 -10.27
C LYS A 254 -24.89 22.52 -11.21
N ALA A 255 -24.09 22.30 -12.25
CA ALA A 255 -23.62 23.38 -13.09
C ALA A 255 -24.43 23.51 -14.38
N SER A 256 -24.78 24.76 -14.73
CA SER A 256 -25.38 25.11 -16.03
C SER A 256 -24.33 25.45 -17.09
N GLY A 257 -23.03 25.24 -16.80
CA GLY A 257 -21.88 25.53 -17.65
C GLY A 257 -20.59 25.09 -16.98
N ASP A 258 -19.47 25.70 -17.30
CA ASP A 258 -18.16 25.40 -16.70
C ASP A 258 -18.08 26.01 -15.27
N PRO A 259 -18.08 25.21 -14.21
CA PRO A 259 -17.98 25.71 -12.83
C PRO A 259 -16.57 26.23 -12.47
N GLY A 260 -15.58 26.00 -13.31
CA GLY A 260 -14.22 26.49 -13.12
C GLY A 260 -14.09 28.00 -13.32
N LYS A 261 -14.83 28.58 -14.29
CA LYS A 261 -14.76 30.02 -14.62
C LYS A 261 -14.99 30.95 -13.45
N PRO A 262 -16.09 30.83 -12.66
CA PRO A 262 -16.32 31.70 -11.50
C PRO A 262 -15.29 31.51 -10.39
N LEU A 263 -14.56 30.39 -10.41
CA LEU A 263 -13.55 30.05 -9.41
C LEU A 263 -12.13 30.50 -9.81
N GLU A 264 -11.89 30.93 -11.04
CA GLU A 264 -10.56 31.39 -11.51
C GLU A 264 -9.99 32.56 -10.69
N ARG A 265 -10.85 33.43 -10.18
CA ARG A 265 -10.44 34.58 -9.34
C ARG A 265 -9.84 34.18 -8.00
N PHE A 266 -10.08 32.92 -7.54
CA PHE A 266 -9.48 32.40 -6.33
C PHE A 266 -8.16 31.70 -6.69
N THR A 267 -7.06 32.15 -6.12
CA THR A 267 -5.70 31.64 -6.39
C THR A 267 -5.40 30.32 -5.71
N PHE A 268 -6.36 29.77 -4.99
CA PHE A 268 -6.23 28.49 -4.29
C PHE A 268 -6.20 27.33 -5.30
N ARG A 269 -5.43 26.28 -4.95
CA ARG A 269 -5.48 25.03 -5.70
C ARG A 269 -6.90 24.47 -5.67
N LYS A 270 -7.37 24.01 -6.81
CA LYS A 270 -8.70 23.45 -6.99
C LYS A 270 -8.66 22.24 -7.90
N GLU A 271 -9.48 21.26 -7.58
CA GLU A 271 -9.72 20.07 -8.39
C GLU A 271 -11.21 20.02 -8.73
N ILE A 272 -11.53 19.91 -10.01
CA ILE A 272 -12.91 19.87 -10.49
C ILE A 272 -13.09 18.54 -11.22
N LYS A 273 -13.99 17.70 -10.68
CA LYS A 273 -14.35 16.39 -11.27
C LYS A 273 -15.82 16.39 -11.62
N GLN A 274 -16.15 16.05 -12.85
CA GLN A 274 -17.52 15.81 -13.27
C GLN A 274 -17.94 14.38 -12.84
N GLU A 275 -19.07 14.25 -12.17
CA GLU A 275 -19.63 12.95 -11.77
C GLU A 275 -20.64 12.44 -12.79
N GLU A 276 -21.82 13.06 -12.87
CA GLU A 276 -22.89 12.71 -13.81
C GLU A 276 -23.66 13.97 -14.23
N ASN A 277 -24.22 13.98 -15.45
CA ASN A 277 -25.22 14.94 -15.96
C ASN A 277 -25.23 16.33 -15.30
N SER A 278 -24.20 17.13 -15.49
CA SER A 278 -24.05 18.48 -14.91
C SER A 278 -23.76 18.57 -13.39
N VAL A 279 -23.45 17.45 -12.70
CA VAL A 279 -23.00 17.47 -11.31
C VAL A 279 -21.46 17.44 -11.26
N PHE A 280 -20.89 18.34 -10.51
CA PHE A 280 -19.45 18.48 -10.34
C PHE A 280 -19.07 18.46 -8.85
N ASN A 281 -18.02 17.73 -8.53
CA ASN A 281 -17.33 17.85 -7.26
C ASN A 281 -16.14 18.80 -7.42
N VAL A 282 -16.10 19.82 -6.59
CA VAL A 282 -15.02 20.81 -6.53
C VAL A 282 -14.35 20.73 -5.18
N LYS A 283 -13.07 20.39 -5.16
CA LYS A 283 -12.20 20.49 -3.98
C LYS A 283 -11.36 21.76 -4.07
N MET A 284 -11.32 22.54 -3.00
CA MET A 284 -10.46 23.72 -2.87
C MET A 284 -9.64 23.65 -1.60
N TYR A 285 -8.34 23.87 -1.71
CA TYR A 285 -7.41 23.82 -0.58
C TYR A 285 -7.16 25.24 -0.08
N VAL A 286 -7.68 25.55 1.11
CA VAL A 286 -7.69 26.92 1.63
C VAL A 286 -7.17 27.00 3.06
N PRO A 287 -6.37 28.02 3.43
CA PRO A 287 -5.84 28.12 4.80
C PRO A 287 -6.92 28.52 5.81
N LYS A 288 -7.93 29.30 5.41
CA LYS A 288 -8.99 29.82 6.25
C LYS A 288 -10.33 29.79 5.50
N PRO A 289 -11.04 28.66 5.54
CA PRO A 289 -12.32 28.52 4.84
C PRO A 289 -13.36 29.55 5.26
N GLU A 290 -13.37 29.91 6.53
CA GLU A 290 -14.30 30.89 7.13
C GLU A 290 -14.23 32.26 6.47
N GLU A 291 -13.06 32.66 5.95
CA GLU A 291 -12.88 33.96 5.30
C GLU A 291 -13.35 33.96 3.84
N VAL A 292 -13.29 32.81 3.15
CA VAL A 292 -13.48 32.75 1.68
C VAL A 292 -14.71 31.95 1.24
N LEU A 293 -15.25 31.07 2.08
CA LEU A 293 -16.36 30.18 1.70
C LEU A 293 -17.58 30.96 1.19
N GLY A 294 -17.94 32.05 1.88
CA GLY A 294 -19.09 32.86 1.49
C GLY A 294 -18.91 33.51 0.11
N GLU A 295 -17.69 33.89 -0.25
CA GLU A 295 -17.39 34.48 -1.56
C GLU A 295 -17.36 33.42 -2.67
N ILE A 296 -16.85 32.22 -2.38
CA ILE A 296 -16.85 31.09 -3.29
C ILE A 296 -18.29 30.71 -3.66
N VAL A 297 -19.16 30.53 -2.65
CA VAL A 297 -20.57 30.21 -2.87
C VAL A 297 -21.29 31.31 -3.67
N LYS A 298 -21.10 32.59 -3.30
CA LYS A 298 -21.67 33.73 -4.06
C LYS A 298 -21.22 33.74 -5.51
N ALA A 299 -19.94 33.44 -5.79
CA ALA A 299 -19.43 33.41 -7.16
C ALA A 299 -20.11 32.35 -8.02
N LEU A 300 -20.31 31.17 -7.45
CA LEU A 300 -20.97 30.04 -8.12
C LEU A 300 -22.45 30.35 -8.39
N VAL A 301 -23.20 30.81 -7.36
CA VAL A 301 -24.61 31.12 -7.48
C VAL A 301 -24.85 32.27 -8.47
N ASN A 302 -24.06 33.34 -8.43
CA ASN A 302 -24.15 34.48 -9.36
C ASN A 302 -23.86 34.08 -10.80
N SER A 303 -23.13 33.00 -11.04
CA SER A 303 -22.86 32.44 -12.36
C SER A 303 -23.91 31.40 -12.81
N GLY A 304 -25.03 31.28 -12.09
CA GLY A 304 -26.13 30.40 -12.44
C GLY A 304 -25.94 28.94 -12.05
N HIS A 305 -24.96 28.63 -11.18
CA HIS A 305 -24.75 27.29 -10.66
C HIS A 305 -25.52 27.10 -9.35
N GLU A 306 -26.02 25.89 -9.12
CA GLU A 306 -26.67 25.48 -7.87
C GLU A 306 -25.64 24.78 -6.98
N VAL A 307 -25.39 25.31 -5.79
CA VAL A 307 -24.55 24.66 -4.77
C VAL A 307 -25.40 23.70 -3.96
N VAL A 308 -25.22 22.39 -4.19
CA VAL A 308 -26.04 21.33 -3.58
C VAL A 308 -25.52 20.97 -2.19
N ASN A 309 -24.21 20.93 -2.00
CA ASN A 309 -23.60 20.58 -0.73
C ASN A 309 -22.26 21.32 -0.55
N VAL A 310 -21.95 21.65 0.69
CA VAL A 310 -20.67 22.23 1.10
C VAL A 310 -20.20 21.55 2.37
N ARG A 311 -18.94 21.06 2.34
CA ARG A 311 -18.28 20.53 3.52
C ARG A 311 -16.90 21.14 3.65
N VAL A 312 -16.50 21.39 4.88
CA VAL A 312 -15.12 21.77 5.23
C VAL A 312 -14.54 20.64 6.05
N GLU A 313 -13.46 20.09 5.55
CA GLU A 313 -12.84 18.89 6.12
C GLU A 313 -11.34 19.12 6.34
N GLU A 314 -10.76 18.38 7.28
CA GLU A 314 -9.31 18.30 7.42
C GLU A 314 -8.72 17.53 6.22
N PRO A 315 -7.47 17.83 5.81
CA PRO A 315 -6.83 17.12 4.72
C PRO A 315 -6.74 15.60 4.96
N SER A 316 -6.97 14.84 3.92
CA SER A 316 -6.77 13.38 3.91
C SER A 316 -5.32 13.02 3.56
N LEU A 317 -4.92 11.76 3.76
CA LEU A 317 -3.62 11.29 3.26
C LEU A 317 -3.50 11.38 1.72
N GLU A 318 -4.62 11.35 0.99
CA GLU A 318 -4.61 11.59 -0.46
C GLU A 318 -4.16 13.02 -0.77
N ASP A 319 -4.65 13.99 -0.02
CA ASP A 319 -4.25 15.39 -0.15
C ASP A 319 -2.78 15.59 0.24
N VAL A 320 -2.30 14.88 1.28
CA VAL A 320 -0.87 14.82 1.65
C VAL A 320 -0.04 14.30 0.48
N PHE A 321 -0.46 13.19 -0.13
CA PHE A 321 0.27 12.60 -1.25
C PHE A 321 0.34 13.55 -2.45
N ILE A 322 -0.75 14.21 -2.79
CA ILE A 322 -0.81 15.19 -3.89
C ILE A 322 0.15 16.34 -3.61
N TYR A 323 0.14 16.86 -2.37
CA TYR A 323 1.04 17.95 -1.95
C TYR A 323 2.52 17.60 -2.17
N TYR A 324 2.95 16.42 -1.72
CA TYR A 324 4.36 16.00 -1.82
C TYR A 324 4.76 15.49 -3.22
N SER A 325 3.80 15.05 -4.06
CA SER A 325 4.09 14.45 -5.37
C SER A 325 4.16 15.46 -6.51
N GLU A 326 3.35 16.52 -6.44
CA GLU A 326 3.21 17.49 -7.54
C GLU A 326 3.90 18.81 -7.24
N GLY A 327 4.44 18.99 -6.02
CA GLY A 327 5.11 20.20 -5.57
C GLY A 327 4.14 21.37 -5.32
N SER A 328 4.04 21.80 -4.06
CA SER A 328 3.30 22.97 -3.53
C SER A 328 1.84 23.07 -3.94
N ILE A 329 0.96 22.85 -2.98
CA ILE A 329 -0.44 23.29 -3.03
C ILE A 329 -0.48 24.81 -2.88
#